data_db47393262fadfa62db9cc90283b044c
#
_entry.id   db47393262fadfa62db9cc90283b044c
#
_cell.length_a   1.000
_cell.length_b   1.000
_cell.length_c   1.000
_cell.angle_alpha   90.00
_cell.angle_beta   90.00
_cell.angle_gamma   90.00
#
_symmetry.space_group_name_H-M   'P 1'
#
loop_
_entity.id
_entity.type
_entity.pdbx_description
1 polymer ?
#
loop_
_entity_poly.entity_id
_entity_poly.type
_entity_poly.pdbx_seq_one_letter_code
_entity_poly.pdbx_strand_id
1 'polypeptide(L)'
;KDSRVKPYLFNKKWFPFAEAAGGINLMMDFDPNENGIYGQIICYIQDPDEIAYVGKTITEIILKIHFRISPLMSNKKYTNHLN
;
A
#
# COMPACT_ATOMS: atom_id res chain seq x y z
N LYS A 1 -0.06 -16.33 -8.97
CA LYS A 1 0.42 -15.79 -7.73
C LYS A 1 1.58 -14.87 -7.89
N ASP A 2 1.65 -13.91 -7.02
CA ASP A 2 2.73 -12.93 -7.07
C ASP A 2 3.96 -13.50 -6.40
N SER A 3 5.03 -13.68 -7.14
CA SER A 3 6.23 -14.28 -6.61
C SER A 3 7.04 -13.36 -5.70
N ARG A 4 6.59 -12.13 -5.50
CA ARG A 4 7.25 -11.19 -4.59
C ARG A 4 6.77 -11.36 -3.15
N VAL A 5 5.62 -12.01 -2.96
CA VAL A 5 5.01 -12.15 -1.64
C VAL A 5 4.82 -13.62 -1.33
N LYS A 6 5.16 -14.03 -0.12
CA LYS A 6 4.96 -15.41 0.27
C LYS A 6 3.47 -15.75 0.31
N PRO A 7 3.11 -16.95 -0.08
CA PRO A 7 1.70 -17.32 -0.20
C PRO A 7 1.06 -17.71 1.14
N TYR A 8 1.13 -16.79 2.09
CA TYR A 8 0.56 -16.98 3.41
C TYR A 8 -0.57 -15.97 3.61
N LEU A 9 -1.42 -16.21 4.57
CA LEU A 9 -2.39 -15.22 5.00
C LEU A 9 -1.92 -14.49 6.24
N PHE A 10 -0.97 -15.08 6.96
CA PHE A 10 -0.41 -14.49 8.16
C PHE A 10 1.08 -14.70 8.20
N ASN A 11 1.81 -13.71 8.66
CA ASN A 11 3.23 -13.81 8.83
C ASN A 11 3.62 -12.78 9.88
N LYS A 12 4.24 -13.20 10.97
CA LYS A 12 4.59 -12.25 12.02
C LYS A 12 5.63 -11.23 11.59
N LYS A 13 6.23 -11.43 10.43
CA LYS A 13 7.18 -10.46 9.89
C LYS A 13 6.51 -9.47 8.95
N TRP A 14 5.21 -9.51 8.85
CA TRP A 14 4.42 -8.50 8.15
C TRP A 14 3.95 -7.51 9.19
N PHE A 15 4.42 -6.28 9.10
CA PHE A 15 4.14 -5.26 10.10
C PHE A 15 3.06 -4.29 9.61
N PRO A 16 1.85 -4.35 10.18
CA PRO A 16 0.78 -3.44 9.75
C PRO A 16 1.08 -2.02 10.21
N PHE A 17 0.87 -1.05 9.35
CA PHE A 17 1.13 0.34 9.70
C PHE A 17 0.01 1.30 9.32
N ALA A 18 -0.95 0.86 8.51
CA ALA A 18 -2.03 1.75 8.10
C ALA A 18 -3.25 0.93 7.71
N GLU A 19 -4.39 1.56 7.80
CA GLU A 19 -5.65 0.93 7.49
C GLU A 19 -6.42 1.81 6.53
N ALA A 20 -6.95 1.23 5.47
CA ALA A 20 -7.74 1.96 4.51
C ALA A 20 -9.18 1.50 4.60
N ALA A 21 -10.06 2.25 3.97
CA ALA A 21 -11.48 1.93 3.99
C ALA A 21 -11.71 0.54 3.39
N GLY A 22 -12.75 -0.13 3.85
CA GLY A 22 -13.09 -1.43 3.30
C GLY A 22 -12.31 -2.60 3.89
N GLY A 23 -11.68 -2.38 5.04
CA GLY A 23 -10.98 -3.46 5.72
C GLY A 23 -9.64 -3.82 5.08
N ILE A 24 -9.00 -2.85 4.44
CA ILE A 24 -7.71 -3.06 3.82
C ILE A 24 -6.61 -2.62 4.79
N ASN A 25 -5.67 -3.50 5.08
CA ASN A 25 -4.55 -3.18 5.95
C ASN A 25 -3.26 -3.15 5.17
N LEU A 26 -2.53 -2.05 5.28
CA LEU A 26 -1.23 -1.93 4.64
C LEU A 26 -0.15 -2.39 5.59
N MET A 27 0.79 -3.16 5.09
CA MET A 27 1.85 -3.74 5.90
C MET A 27 3.19 -3.63 5.23
N MET A 28 4.24 -3.56 6.04
CA MET A 28 5.59 -3.71 5.56
C MET A 28 5.95 -5.17 5.63
N ASP A 29 6.49 -5.70 4.55
CA ASP A 29 6.83 -7.11 4.44
C ASP A 29 8.33 -7.30 4.72
N PHE A 30 8.65 -7.82 5.89
CA PHE A 30 10.04 -8.10 6.23
C PHE A 30 10.41 -9.56 6.01
N ASP A 31 9.60 -10.27 5.23
CA ASP A 31 9.89 -11.66 4.89
C ASP A 31 9.40 -11.92 3.45
N PRO A 32 9.95 -11.20 2.48
CA PRO A 32 9.44 -11.32 1.11
C PRO A 32 9.82 -12.66 0.48
N ASN A 33 9.10 -13.00 -0.57
CA ASN A 33 9.44 -14.17 -1.33
C ASN A 33 10.60 -13.84 -2.25
N GLU A 34 11.07 -14.80 -3.02
CA GLU A 34 12.34 -14.66 -3.74
C GLU A 34 12.41 -13.48 -4.70
N ASN A 35 11.33 -13.06 -5.28
CA ASN A 35 11.37 -11.91 -6.18
C ASN A 35 10.92 -10.62 -5.51
N GLY A 36 10.78 -10.64 -4.20
CA GLY A 36 10.35 -9.46 -3.46
C GLY A 36 11.52 -8.69 -2.88
N ILE A 37 11.20 -7.57 -2.24
CA ILE A 37 12.18 -6.69 -1.64
C ILE A 37 11.86 -6.52 -0.16
N TYR A 38 12.87 -6.65 0.68
CA TYR A 38 12.73 -6.50 2.12
C TYR A 38 12.14 -5.13 2.43
N GLY A 39 11.06 -5.11 3.19
CA GLY A 39 10.39 -3.86 3.53
C GLY A 39 9.39 -3.38 2.47
N GLN A 40 9.12 -4.20 1.47
CA GLN A 40 8.12 -3.83 0.45
C GLN A 40 6.75 -3.70 1.11
N ILE A 41 5.85 -3.04 0.41
CA ILE A 41 4.51 -2.80 0.95
C ILE A 41 3.54 -3.78 0.33
N ILE A 42 2.78 -4.43 1.20
CA ILE A 42 1.74 -5.36 0.79
C ILE A 42 0.47 -4.96 1.50
N CYS A 43 -0.65 -5.51 1.10
CA CYS A 43 -1.90 -5.25 1.79
C CYS A 43 -2.66 -6.54 2.02
N TYR A 44 -3.41 -6.55 3.11
CA TYR A 44 -4.32 -7.62 3.43
C TYR A 44 -5.72 -7.11 3.15
N ILE A 45 -6.47 -7.86 2.39
CA ILE A 45 -7.83 -7.52 2.00
C ILE A 45 -8.75 -8.58 2.56
N GLN A 46 -9.84 -8.17 3.18
CA GLN A 46 -10.81 -9.11 3.69
C GLN A 46 -11.89 -9.40 2.68
N ASP A 47 -12.45 -10.58 2.74
CA ASP A 47 -13.67 -10.96 2.08
C ASP A 47 -13.63 -10.81 0.56
N PRO A 48 -12.85 -11.67 -0.09
CA PRO A 48 -12.15 -12.80 0.53
C PRO A 48 -10.78 -12.38 1.05
N ASP A 49 -10.26 -13.16 1.98
CA ASP A 49 -8.94 -12.89 2.53
C ASP A 49 -7.89 -13.05 1.46
N GLU A 50 -7.10 -12.05 1.31
CA GLU A 50 -6.12 -12.02 0.23
C GLU A 50 -4.97 -11.10 0.58
N ILE A 51 -3.77 -11.45 0.13
CA ILE A 51 -2.60 -10.59 0.30
C ILE A 51 -2.17 -10.15 -1.08
N ALA A 52 -1.94 -8.87 -1.25
CA ALA A 52 -1.55 -8.31 -2.53
C ALA A 52 -0.34 -7.41 -2.39
N TYR A 53 0.49 -7.41 -3.42
CA TYR A 53 1.66 -6.53 -3.47
C TYR A 53 1.19 -5.12 -3.81
N VAL A 54 1.76 -4.12 -3.15
CA VAL A 54 1.39 -2.72 -3.38
C VAL A 54 2.53 -1.92 -3.98
N GLY A 55 3.71 -2.00 -3.43
CA GLY A 55 4.83 -1.22 -3.94
C GLY A 55 6.13 -1.56 -3.25
N LYS A 56 7.22 -1.02 -3.76
CA LYS A 56 8.54 -1.34 -3.23
C LYS A 56 8.82 -0.66 -1.89
N THR A 57 8.34 0.56 -1.72
CA THR A 57 8.61 1.34 -0.51
C THR A 57 7.42 2.23 -0.23
N ILE A 58 7.39 2.75 0.99
CA ILE A 58 6.37 3.72 1.37
C ILE A 58 6.49 4.96 0.51
N THR A 59 7.71 5.39 0.21
CA THR A 59 7.94 6.57 -0.60
C THR A 59 7.29 6.41 -1.97
N GLU A 60 7.45 5.25 -2.59
CA GLU A 60 6.87 4.99 -3.88
C GLU A 60 5.34 5.12 -3.84
N ILE A 61 4.74 4.62 -2.79
CA ILE A 61 3.30 4.68 -2.64
C ILE A 61 2.82 6.11 -2.45
N ILE A 62 3.54 6.87 -1.65
CA ILE A 62 3.20 8.26 -1.41
C ILE A 62 3.27 9.05 -2.71
N LEU A 63 4.29 8.81 -3.53
CA LEU A 63 4.42 9.49 -4.80
C LEU A 63 3.28 9.15 -5.74
N LYS A 64 2.86 7.90 -5.77
CA LYS A 64 1.74 7.50 -6.59
C LYS A 64 0.46 8.21 -6.18
N ILE A 65 0.23 8.31 -4.89
CA ILE A 65 -0.94 8.99 -4.38
C ILE A 65 -0.88 10.46 -4.75
N HIS A 66 0.28 11.07 -4.61
CA HIS A 66 0.46 12.48 -4.94
C HIS A 66 0.12 12.75 -6.41
N PHE A 67 0.64 11.93 -7.31
CA PHE A 67 0.36 12.10 -8.72
C PHE A 67 -1.11 11.94 -9.06
N ARG A 68 -1.82 11.13 -8.31
CA ARG A 68 -3.23 10.93 -8.58
C ARG A 68 -4.10 12.05 -8.01
N ILE A 69 -3.68 12.60 -6.88
CA ILE A 69 -4.47 13.62 -6.22
C ILE A 69 -4.16 15.02 -6.69
N SER A 70 -2.92 15.28 -6.98
CA SER A 70 -2.47 16.60 -7.33
C SER A 70 -3.29 17.31 -8.43
N PRO A 71 -3.60 16.66 -9.54
CA PRO A 71 -4.40 17.31 -10.57
C PRO A 71 -5.79 17.69 -10.10
N LEU A 72 -6.38 16.87 -9.26
CA LEU A 72 -7.70 17.19 -8.73
C LEU A 72 -7.64 18.38 -7.81
N MET A 73 -6.61 18.48 -7.02
CA MET A 73 -6.45 19.59 -6.13
C MET A 73 -6.23 20.88 -6.90
N SER A 74 -5.47 20.82 -7.96
CA SER A 74 -5.25 21.96 -8.80
C SER A 74 -6.53 22.47 -9.41
N ASN A 75 -7.36 21.56 -9.87
CA ASN A 75 -8.59 21.96 -10.51
C ASN A 75 -9.60 22.52 -9.58
N LYS A 76 -9.53 22.19 -8.32
CA LYS A 76 -10.52 22.67 -7.42
C LYS A 76 -10.36 24.08 -7.00
N LYS A 77 -9.25 24.63 -7.12
CA LYS A 77 -9.05 25.98 -6.78
C LYS A 77 -9.50 26.24 -5.40
N TYR A 78 -9.73 25.23 -4.66
CA TYR A 78 -10.20 25.41 -3.38
C TYR A 78 -9.18 26.00 -2.59
N THR A 79 -8.17 25.97 -3.18
CA THR A 79 -7.16 26.56 -2.52
C THR A 79 -7.54 27.89 -2.19
N ASN A 80 -8.51 28.20 -2.67
CA ASN A 80 -8.87 29.36 -2.48
C ASN A 80 -9.38 29.57 -1.32
N HIS A 81 -9.42 28.98 -0.87
CA HIS A 81 -9.81 29.18 0.12
C HIS A 81 -8.93 29.35 0.94
N LEU A 82 -8.32 29.20 0.72
CA LEU A 82 -7.50 29.23 1.46
C LEU A 82 -7.06 30.37 1.28
N ASN A 83 -7.38 30.69 0.72
CA ASN A 83 -7.09 31.70 0.34
C ASN A 83 -7.58 32.32 0.55
#